data_b16faed3936159ecf60f65152dfd930c
#
_entry.id   b16faed3936159ecf60f65152dfd930c
#
_cell.length_a   1.000
_cell.length_b   1.000
_cell.length_c   1.000
_cell.angle_alpha   90.00
_cell.angle_beta   90.00
_cell.angle_gamma   90.00
#
_symmetry.space_group_name_H-M   'P 1'
#
loop_
_entity.id
_entity.type
_entity.pdbx_description
1 polymer ?
#
loop_
_entity_poly.entity_id
_entity_poly.type
_entity_poly.pdbx_seq_one_letter_code
_entity_poly.pdbx_strand_id
1 'polypeptide(L)'
;LKRIEEIVEHTVKAMRGDYSLEFKYPYPAITNNKDVVKEFVDAAEKILGENRCHILQFPELGGEDAGYYFERIPGCYFYLQCPQACPMDGKIYGAHNSKFCLDDSVLYVGTAMFLETTKKLLSF
;
A
#
# COMPACT_ATOMS: atom_id res chain seq x y z
N LEU A 1 19.96 6.64 -5.29
CA LEU A 1 20.89 6.10 -4.30
C LEU A 1 22.20 6.85 -4.24
N LYS A 2 22.88 7.15 -5.37
CA LYS A 2 24.11 7.95 -5.39
C LYS A 2 24.03 9.21 -4.52
N ARG A 3 22.91 9.93 -4.56
CA ARG A 3 22.74 11.14 -3.74
C ARG A 3 22.72 10.87 -2.24
N ILE A 4 22.18 9.73 -1.82
CA ILE A 4 22.21 9.32 -0.41
C ILE A 4 23.63 9.01 0.02
N GLU A 5 24.37 8.26 -0.78
CA GLU A 5 25.78 7.92 -0.54
C GLU A 5 26.62 9.18 -0.42
N GLU A 6 26.51 10.12 -1.37
CA GLU A 6 27.21 11.42 -1.32
C GLU A 6 26.91 12.20 -0.04
N ILE A 7 25.64 12.26 0.37
CA ILE A 7 25.23 12.97 1.59
C ILE A 7 25.86 12.31 2.83
N VAL A 8 25.77 10.98 2.93
CA VAL A 8 26.38 10.22 4.03
C VAL A 8 27.88 10.45 4.07
N GLU A 9 28.57 10.27 2.95
CA GLU A 9 30.03 10.45 2.85
C GLU A 9 30.46 11.84 3.32
N HIS A 10 29.86 12.90 2.75
CA HIS A 10 30.27 14.26 3.09
C HIS A 10 29.93 14.63 4.54
N THR A 11 28.79 14.16 5.05
CA THR A 11 28.41 14.42 6.45
C THR A 11 29.36 13.74 7.42
N VAL A 12 29.70 12.47 7.19
CA VAL A 12 30.61 11.72 8.06
C VAL A 12 32.02 12.28 8.01
N LYS A 13 32.52 12.64 6.82
CA LYS A 13 33.81 13.30 6.66
C LYS A 13 33.87 14.66 7.36
N ALA A 14 32.82 15.46 7.29
CA ALA A 14 32.75 16.73 8.01
C ALA A 14 32.85 16.54 9.54
N MET A 15 32.37 15.41 10.05
CA MET A 15 32.46 15.04 11.48
C MET A 15 33.74 14.26 11.82
N ARG A 16 34.69 14.09 10.87
CA ARG A 16 35.92 13.33 11.02
C ARG A 16 35.73 11.87 11.43
N GLY A 17 34.66 11.25 10.95
CA GLY A 17 34.32 9.85 11.18
C GLY A 17 34.54 8.99 9.94
N ASP A 18 34.38 7.69 10.13
CA ASP A 18 34.32 6.70 9.07
C ASP A 18 32.94 6.06 9.02
N TYR A 19 32.56 5.50 7.87
CA TYR A 19 31.27 4.86 7.69
C TYR A 19 31.36 3.60 6.83
N SER A 20 30.38 2.73 7.02
CA SER A 20 30.04 1.66 6.10
C SER A 20 28.59 1.82 5.70
N LEU A 21 28.28 1.81 4.42
CA LEU A 21 26.92 1.99 3.90
C LEU A 21 26.55 0.79 3.03
N GLU A 22 25.48 0.11 3.42
CA GLU A 22 24.88 -0.97 2.67
C GLU A 22 23.45 -0.60 2.30
N PHE A 23 23.09 -0.75 1.04
CA PHE A 23 21.72 -0.59 0.58
C PHE A 23 21.05 -1.95 0.47
N LYS A 24 19.97 -2.14 1.21
CA LYS A 24 19.08 -3.30 1.09
C LYS A 24 17.84 -2.91 0.29
N TYR A 25 17.48 -3.74 -0.67
CA TYR A 25 16.32 -3.56 -1.54
C TYR A 25 15.32 -4.68 -1.27
N PRO A 26 14.61 -4.62 -0.14
CA PRO A 26 13.74 -5.73 0.25
C PRO A 26 12.55 -5.91 -0.67
N TYR A 27 12.07 -4.83 -1.32
CA TYR A 27 10.86 -4.86 -2.13
C TYR A 27 10.98 -3.97 -3.38
N PRO A 28 10.47 -4.42 -4.54
CA PRO A 28 10.31 -3.57 -5.70
C PRO A 28 9.18 -2.56 -5.49
N ALA A 29 9.21 -1.48 -6.26
CA ALA A 29 8.11 -0.52 -6.26
C ALA A 29 6.83 -1.14 -6.83
N ILE A 30 5.70 -0.92 -6.16
CA ILE A 30 4.39 -1.30 -6.67
C ILE A 30 3.93 -0.24 -7.68
N THR A 31 3.63 -0.68 -8.89
CA THR A 31 2.98 0.15 -9.91
C THR A 31 1.69 -0.54 -10.34
N ASN A 32 0.57 0.05 -10.00
CA ASN A 32 -0.74 -0.47 -10.38
C ASN A 32 -0.94 -0.40 -11.90
N ASN A 33 -1.43 -1.49 -12.49
CA ASN A 33 -1.80 -1.54 -13.90
C ASN A 33 -3.10 -0.77 -14.14
N LYS A 34 -3.12 0.13 -15.12
CA LYS A 34 -4.25 1.03 -15.39
C LYS A 34 -5.55 0.30 -15.72
N ASP A 35 -5.47 -0.79 -16.48
CA ASP A 35 -6.65 -1.54 -16.90
C ASP A 35 -7.24 -2.32 -15.72
N VAL A 36 -6.38 -2.94 -14.90
CA VAL A 36 -6.82 -3.62 -13.66
C VAL A 36 -7.40 -2.63 -12.66
N VAL A 37 -6.82 -1.43 -12.52
CA VAL A 37 -7.37 -0.35 -11.69
C VAL A 37 -8.77 0.04 -12.15
N LYS A 38 -8.99 0.17 -13.46
CA LYS A 38 -10.32 0.50 -14.00
C LYS A 38 -11.35 -0.56 -13.62
N GLU A 39 -11.05 -1.84 -13.85
CA GLU A 39 -11.96 -2.94 -13.49
C GLU A 39 -12.21 -3.00 -11.97
N PHE A 40 -11.18 -2.69 -11.19
CA PHE A 40 -11.30 -2.60 -9.73
C PHE A 40 -12.22 -1.45 -9.29
N VAL A 41 -12.05 -0.25 -9.87
CA VAL A 41 -12.90 0.92 -9.57
C VAL A 41 -14.35 0.64 -9.93
N ASP A 42 -14.61 0.09 -11.12
CA ASP A 42 -15.95 -0.27 -11.55
C ASP A 42 -16.59 -1.31 -10.59
N ALA A 43 -15.80 -2.27 -10.08
CA ALA A 43 -16.27 -3.22 -9.07
C ALA A 43 -16.56 -2.54 -7.73
N ALA A 44 -15.73 -1.59 -7.33
CA ALA A 44 -15.92 -0.81 -6.10
C ALA A 44 -17.21 0.01 -6.15
N GLU A 45 -17.46 0.71 -7.25
CA GLU A 45 -18.69 1.48 -7.43
C GLU A 45 -19.95 0.62 -7.37
N LYS A 46 -19.89 -0.59 -7.92
CA LYS A 46 -20.99 -1.56 -7.85
C LYS A 46 -21.29 -2.03 -6.42
N ILE A 47 -20.26 -2.21 -5.59
CA ILE A 47 -20.37 -2.74 -4.23
C ILE A 47 -20.68 -1.63 -3.21
N LEU A 48 -19.96 -0.51 -3.31
CA LEU A 48 -19.94 0.54 -2.30
C LEU A 48 -20.78 1.76 -2.69
N GLY A 49 -21.16 1.88 -3.97
CA GLY A 49 -21.74 3.07 -4.56
C GLY A 49 -20.68 4.06 -5.07
N GLU A 50 -21.15 5.06 -5.79
CA GLU A 50 -20.31 6.08 -6.40
C GLU A 50 -19.48 6.86 -5.37
N ASN A 51 -18.29 7.28 -5.78
CA ASN A 51 -17.37 8.12 -4.99
C ASN A 51 -16.87 7.50 -3.68
N ARG A 52 -16.87 6.17 -3.56
CA ARG A 52 -16.31 5.44 -2.41
C ARG A 52 -14.93 4.87 -2.67
N CYS A 53 -14.48 4.86 -3.92
CA CYS A 53 -13.13 4.48 -4.31
C CYS A 53 -12.32 5.75 -4.63
N HIS A 54 -11.18 5.92 -3.97
CA HIS A 54 -10.35 7.10 -4.14
C HIS A 54 -8.98 6.70 -4.67
N ILE A 55 -8.55 7.37 -5.75
CA ILE A 55 -7.20 7.19 -6.28
C ILE A 55 -6.26 8.13 -5.52
N LEU A 56 -5.20 7.58 -4.95
CA LEU A 56 -4.18 8.37 -4.26
C LEU A 56 -3.47 9.30 -5.25
N GLN A 57 -3.35 10.57 -4.89
CA GLN A 57 -2.65 11.56 -5.71
C GLN A 57 -1.13 11.44 -5.61
N PHE A 58 -0.65 10.90 -4.49
CA PHE A 58 0.77 10.73 -4.21
C PHE A 58 1.05 9.26 -3.87
N PRO A 59 2.24 8.74 -4.24
CA PRO A 59 2.60 7.39 -3.88
C PRO A 59 2.82 7.25 -2.38
N GLU A 60 2.43 6.09 -1.84
CA GLU A 60 2.83 5.68 -0.51
C GLU A 60 4.29 5.20 -0.51
N LEU A 61 5.03 5.55 0.54
CA LEU A 61 6.46 5.23 0.66
C LEU A 61 6.70 3.94 1.47
N GLY A 62 5.70 3.06 1.54
CA GLY A 62 5.81 1.75 2.17
C GLY A 62 6.46 0.70 1.24
N GLY A 63 7.07 -0.32 1.84
CA GLY A 63 7.52 -1.51 1.13
C GLY A 63 6.49 -2.63 1.27
N GLU A 64 6.26 -3.39 0.18
CA GLU A 64 5.27 -4.46 0.13
C GLU A 64 5.73 -5.57 -0.83
N ASP A 65 5.59 -6.83 -0.42
CA ASP A 65 6.02 -7.98 -1.21
C ASP A 65 5.16 -8.24 -2.45
N ALA A 66 3.94 -7.71 -2.49
CA ALA A 66 3.10 -7.70 -3.69
C ALA A 66 3.79 -7.11 -4.93
N GLY A 67 4.80 -6.25 -4.73
CA GLY A 67 5.62 -5.70 -5.81
C GLY A 67 6.27 -6.78 -6.66
N TYR A 68 6.73 -7.90 -6.08
CA TYR A 68 7.32 -9.03 -6.82
C TYR A 68 6.33 -9.71 -7.76
N TYR A 69 5.05 -9.76 -7.39
CA TYR A 69 4.00 -10.29 -8.27
C TYR A 69 3.74 -9.32 -9.43
N PHE A 70 3.71 -8.01 -9.15
CA PHE A 70 3.40 -6.99 -10.17
C PHE A 70 4.52 -6.76 -11.18
N GLU A 71 5.74 -7.21 -10.90
CA GLU A 71 6.80 -7.31 -11.91
C GLU A 71 6.52 -8.39 -12.96
N ARG A 72 5.63 -9.34 -12.68
CA ARG A 72 5.35 -10.52 -13.51
C ARG A 72 3.97 -10.49 -14.13
N ILE A 73 2.99 -9.97 -13.42
CA ILE A 73 1.60 -9.94 -13.83
C ILE A 73 0.98 -8.55 -13.57
N PRO A 74 0.04 -8.10 -14.44
CA PRO A 74 -0.72 -6.89 -14.13
C PRO A 74 -1.51 -7.04 -12.84
N GLY A 75 -1.48 -6.02 -11.97
CA GLY A 75 -2.17 -6.05 -10.71
C GLY A 75 -2.61 -4.67 -10.23
N CYS A 76 -3.44 -4.67 -9.20
CA CYS A 76 -3.88 -3.48 -8.49
C CYS A 76 -3.76 -3.72 -6.99
N TYR A 77 -2.91 -2.94 -6.34
CA TYR A 77 -2.80 -2.90 -4.88
C TYR A 77 -3.68 -1.78 -4.35
N PHE A 78 -4.49 -2.09 -3.35
CA PHE A 78 -5.42 -1.13 -2.77
C PHE A 78 -5.44 -1.21 -1.24
N TYR A 79 -5.90 -0.15 -0.61
CA TYR A 79 -6.14 -0.09 0.82
C TYR A 79 -7.63 -0.11 1.10
N LEU A 80 -8.06 -1.00 1.98
CA LEU A 80 -9.38 -0.97 2.56
C LEU A 80 -9.34 -0.09 3.82
N GLN A 81 -9.93 1.10 3.72
CA GLN A 81 -10.07 1.97 4.88
C GLN A 81 -11.22 1.46 5.77
N CYS A 82 -10.92 1.25 7.03
CA CYS A 82 -11.92 0.90 8.03
C CYS A 82 -11.77 1.75 9.28
N PRO A 83 -12.88 2.08 9.96
CA PRO A 83 -12.83 2.76 11.24
C PRO A 83 -12.11 1.91 12.27
N GLN A 84 -11.53 2.53 13.27
CA GLN A 84 -11.00 1.78 14.41
C GLN A 84 -12.13 1.44 15.38
N ALA A 85 -12.28 0.15 15.68
CA ALA A 85 -13.39 -0.37 16.48
C ALA A 85 -13.35 0.06 17.96
N CYS A 86 -12.17 0.25 18.52
CA CYS A 86 -12.00 0.50 19.95
C CYS A 86 -10.78 1.35 20.27
N PRO A 87 -10.84 2.66 20.18
CA PRO A 87 -9.85 3.45 20.89
C PRO A 87 -10.13 3.32 22.40
N MET A 88 -9.46 2.40 23.09
CA MET A 88 -9.60 2.25 24.55
C MET A 88 -9.23 3.54 25.30
N ASP A 89 -8.49 4.43 24.67
CA ASP A 89 -8.04 5.71 25.20
C ASP A 89 -8.42 6.93 24.31
N GLY A 90 -9.35 6.73 23.37
CA GLY A 90 -9.78 7.77 22.44
C GLY A 90 -8.77 8.14 21.36
N LYS A 91 -7.64 7.40 21.23
CA LYS A 91 -6.59 7.67 20.25
C LYS A 91 -6.66 6.69 19.08
N ILE A 92 -6.31 7.20 17.91
CA ILE A 92 -6.17 6.40 16.69
C ILE A 92 -4.73 5.88 16.60
N TYR A 93 -4.59 4.57 16.43
CA TYR A 93 -3.30 3.90 16.27
C TYR A 93 -3.16 3.35 14.86
N GLY A 94 -2.04 3.62 14.20
CA GLY A 94 -1.75 3.09 12.87
C GLY A 94 -1.40 1.61 12.89
N ALA A 95 -1.33 1.01 11.70
CA ALA A 95 -0.83 -0.34 11.51
C ALA A 95 0.57 -0.51 12.16
N HIS A 96 0.89 -1.71 12.61
CA HIS A 96 2.12 -2.04 13.36
C HIS A 96 2.20 -1.50 14.80
N ASN A 97 1.15 -0.87 15.32
CA ASN A 97 1.06 -0.53 16.74
C ASN A 97 0.33 -1.66 17.50
N SER A 98 0.80 -2.02 18.69
CA SER A 98 0.17 -3.07 19.51
C SER A 98 -1.26 -2.76 19.96
N LYS A 99 -1.66 -1.50 19.88
CA LYS A 99 -3.03 -1.03 20.19
C LYS A 99 -3.87 -0.82 18.92
N PHE A 100 -3.35 -1.20 17.76
CA PHE A 100 -4.10 -1.14 16.53
C PHE A 100 -5.31 -2.07 16.59
N CYS A 101 -6.48 -1.56 16.31
CA CYS A 101 -7.73 -2.30 16.35
C CYS A 101 -8.58 -1.94 15.14
N LEU A 102 -9.02 -2.94 14.40
CA LEU A 102 -9.89 -2.78 13.25
C LEU A 102 -11.36 -3.01 13.65
N ASP A 103 -12.25 -2.32 12.97
CA ASP A 103 -13.65 -2.72 12.88
C ASP A 103 -13.76 -3.84 11.83
N ASP A 104 -13.86 -5.08 12.29
CA ASP A 104 -13.92 -6.26 11.45
C ASP A 104 -15.22 -6.37 10.65
N SER A 105 -16.24 -5.56 11.01
CA SER A 105 -17.51 -5.49 10.28
C SER A 105 -17.36 -5.05 8.82
N VAL A 106 -16.21 -4.46 8.44
CA VAL A 106 -15.93 -4.03 7.06
C VAL A 106 -15.12 -5.05 6.25
N LEU A 107 -14.62 -6.13 6.85
CA LEU A 107 -13.77 -7.11 6.16
C LEU A 107 -14.47 -7.80 4.99
N TYR A 108 -15.81 -7.97 5.07
CA TYR A 108 -16.59 -8.52 3.97
C TYR A 108 -16.47 -7.69 2.68
N VAL A 109 -16.24 -6.38 2.80
CA VAL A 109 -16.03 -5.50 1.64
C VAL A 109 -14.78 -5.93 0.86
N GLY A 110 -13.67 -6.21 1.56
CA GLY A 110 -12.46 -6.71 0.91
C GLY A 110 -12.71 -8.02 0.16
N THR A 111 -13.43 -8.95 0.78
CA THR A 111 -13.83 -10.22 0.14
C THR A 111 -14.68 -9.98 -1.10
N ALA A 112 -15.69 -9.12 -1.01
CA ALA A 112 -16.57 -8.78 -2.13
C ALA A 112 -15.78 -8.12 -3.27
N MET A 113 -14.82 -7.24 -2.95
CA MET A 113 -13.95 -6.61 -3.94
C MET A 113 -13.11 -7.63 -4.71
N PHE A 114 -12.49 -8.60 -4.02
CA PHE A 114 -11.75 -9.67 -4.69
C PHE A 114 -12.65 -10.51 -5.61
N LEU A 115 -13.83 -10.88 -5.16
CA LEU A 115 -14.77 -11.66 -5.95
C LEU A 115 -15.26 -10.92 -7.21
N GLU A 116 -15.71 -9.69 -7.06
CA GLU A 116 -16.25 -8.93 -8.21
C GLU A 116 -15.15 -8.53 -9.20
N THR A 117 -13.97 -8.15 -8.72
CA THR A 117 -12.84 -7.87 -9.60
C THR A 117 -12.40 -9.13 -10.35
N THR A 118 -12.33 -10.28 -9.67
CA THR A 118 -11.98 -11.56 -10.29
C THR A 118 -12.99 -11.94 -11.38
N LYS A 119 -14.30 -11.82 -11.11
CA LYS A 119 -15.35 -12.07 -12.12
C LYS A 119 -15.16 -11.20 -13.37
N LYS A 120 -14.88 -9.92 -13.18
CA LYS A 120 -14.65 -8.99 -14.29
C LYS A 120 -13.40 -9.39 -15.12
N LEU A 121 -12.29 -9.66 -14.45
CA LEU A 121 -11.03 -10.01 -15.12
C LEU A 121 -11.10 -11.37 -15.86
N LEU A 122 -11.89 -12.32 -15.36
CA LEU A 122 -12.08 -13.65 -15.96
C LEU A 122 -13.30 -13.74 -16.87
N SER A 123 -14.08 -12.66 -17.01
CA SER A 123 -15.24 -12.56 -17.91
C SER A 123 -16.33 -13.62 -17.68
N PHE A 124 -16.68 -13.92 -16.41
CA PHE A 124 -17.83 -14.78 -16.06
C PHE A 124 -18.75 -14.21 -14.99
#